data_6053c809a87787648e3208ea8592b756
#
_entry.id   6053c809a87787648e3208ea8592b756
#
_cell.length_a   1.000
_cell.length_b   1.000
_cell.length_c   1.000
_cell.angle_alpha   90.00
_cell.angle_beta   90.00
_cell.angle_gamma   90.00
#
_symmetry.space_group_name_H-M   'P 1'
#
loop_
_entity.id
_entity.type
_entity.pdbx_description
1 polymer ?
#
loop_
_entity_poly.entity_id
_entity_poly.type
_entity_poly.pdbx_seq_one_letter_code
_entity_poly.pdbx_strand_id
1 'polypeptide(L)'
;VDSLVGSEMCIRDSLYIKETEDKIFVVIDAGMNDFMRPALYGATHEILPILQSETKKNKVIEFVGPICETSDKFLTLDSFQNINEGDFIAISNTGAYGSSMSSNYNVRPNIAEILINKNKFSTIRKRQNLEDLISE
;
A
#
# COMPACT_ATOMS: atom_id res chain seq x y z
N VAL A 1 23.48 15.66 -9.68
CA VAL A 1 22.08 16.04 -9.42
C VAL A 1 21.58 15.00 -8.45
N ASP A 2 21.73 15.27 -7.16
CA ASP A 2 21.19 14.45 -6.13
C ASP A 2 19.67 14.48 -6.32
N SER A 3 19.11 13.33 -6.68
CA SER A 3 17.70 13.18 -6.84
C SER A 3 17.04 13.45 -5.48
N LEU A 4 16.31 14.53 -5.38
CA LEU A 4 15.36 14.79 -4.31
C LEU A 4 14.17 13.82 -4.41
N VAL A 5 14.44 12.54 -4.51
CA VAL A 5 13.44 11.53 -4.27
C VAL A 5 13.43 11.35 -2.75
N GLY A 6 12.63 12.17 -2.09
CA GLY A 6 12.28 11.90 -0.71
C GLY A 6 11.77 10.46 -0.62
N SER A 7 12.05 9.77 0.46
CA SER A 7 11.50 8.45 0.71
C SER A 7 9.98 8.58 0.87
N GLU A 8 9.26 8.47 -0.23
CA GLU A 8 7.81 8.44 -0.20
C GLU A 8 7.37 7.04 0.21
N MET A 9 6.52 6.99 1.20
CA MET A 9 5.92 5.75 1.68
C MET A 9 4.40 5.82 1.60
N CYS A 10 3.80 4.73 1.19
CA CYS A 10 2.36 4.54 1.21
C CYS A 10 2.00 3.74 2.47
N ILE A 11 1.40 4.39 3.48
CA ILE A 11 0.97 3.74 4.73
C ILE A 11 -0.42 3.17 4.52
N ARG A 12 -0.62 1.91 4.91
CA ARG A 12 -1.83 1.12 4.68
C ARG A 12 -2.22 0.26 5.85
N ASP A 13 -3.50 -0.01 5.97
CA ASP A 13 -4.06 -0.92 6.95
C ASP A 13 -4.11 -2.35 6.39
N SER A 14 -3.86 -3.36 7.22
CA SER A 14 -4.23 -4.73 6.92
C SER A 14 -5.70 -4.92 7.27
N LEU A 15 -6.52 -5.16 6.24
CA LEU A 15 -7.97 -5.27 6.38
C LEU A 15 -8.41 -6.67 6.80
N TYR A 16 -7.78 -7.70 6.23
CA TYR A 16 -8.17 -9.08 6.41
C TYR A 16 -6.99 -10.02 6.22
N ILE A 17 -6.90 -11.06 7.03
CA ILE A 17 -5.85 -12.07 6.96
C ILE A 17 -6.49 -13.43 6.69
N LYS A 18 -6.14 -14.04 5.56
CA LYS A 18 -6.56 -15.38 5.20
C LYS A 18 -5.37 -16.33 5.20
N GLU A 19 -5.39 -17.28 6.10
CA GLU A 19 -4.40 -18.36 6.17
C GLU A 19 -4.91 -19.60 5.46
N THR A 20 -4.10 -20.16 4.56
CA THR A 20 -4.33 -21.46 3.88
C THR A 20 -3.24 -22.44 4.32
N GLU A 21 -3.27 -23.67 3.82
CA GLU A 21 -2.20 -24.65 4.12
C GLU A 21 -0.82 -24.15 3.67
N ASP A 22 -0.73 -23.53 2.50
CA ASP A 22 0.54 -23.16 1.86
C ASP A 22 0.97 -21.74 2.16
N LYS A 23 0.04 -20.79 2.30
CA LYS A 23 0.35 -19.36 2.40
C LYS A 23 -0.65 -18.56 3.22
N ILE A 24 -0.22 -17.34 3.54
CA ILE A 24 -1.03 -16.32 4.20
C ILE A 24 -1.27 -15.18 3.21
N PHE A 25 -2.52 -14.84 2.99
CA PHE A 25 -2.91 -13.63 2.26
C PHE A 25 -3.17 -12.51 3.25
N VAL A 26 -2.52 -11.38 3.06
CA VAL A 26 -2.77 -10.15 3.79
C VAL A 26 -3.44 -9.18 2.83
N VAL A 27 -4.74 -9.00 2.98
CA VAL A 27 -5.50 -8.01 2.19
C VAL A 27 -5.28 -6.65 2.84
N ILE A 28 -4.76 -5.71 2.06
CA ILE A 28 -4.49 -4.34 2.52
C ILE A 28 -5.49 -3.37 1.90
N ASP A 29 -5.63 -2.18 2.46
CA ASP A 29 -6.54 -1.14 1.95
C ASP A 29 -5.99 -0.40 0.71
N ALA A 30 -4.77 -0.72 0.26
CA ALA A 30 -4.26 -0.27 -1.04
C ALA A 30 -4.71 -1.21 -2.15
N GLY A 31 -5.19 -0.65 -3.24
CA GLY A 31 -5.41 -1.38 -4.49
C GLY A 31 -4.43 -0.94 -5.59
N MET A 32 -4.44 -1.67 -6.71
CA MET A 32 -3.66 -1.29 -7.89
C MET A 32 -4.03 0.10 -8.42
N ASN A 33 -5.21 0.61 -8.08
CA ASN A 33 -5.62 1.98 -8.39
C ASN A 33 -4.82 3.03 -7.61
N ASP A 34 -4.37 2.71 -6.40
CA ASP A 34 -3.57 3.61 -5.56
C ASP A 34 -2.09 3.55 -5.94
N PHE A 35 -1.62 2.35 -6.31
CA PHE A 35 -0.22 2.12 -6.65
C PHE A 35 -0.08 1.07 -7.76
N MET A 36 -0.07 1.53 -9.00
CA MET A 36 -0.16 0.70 -10.20
C MET A 36 1.12 -0.06 -10.55
N ARG A 37 2.30 0.40 -10.09
CA ARG A 37 3.58 -0.12 -10.55
C ARG A 37 3.81 -1.62 -10.37
N PRO A 38 3.41 -2.25 -9.25
CA PRO A 38 3.51 -3.71 -9.11
C PRO A 38 2.68 -4.44 -10.16
N ALA A 39 1.42 -4.02 -10.37
CA ALA A 39 0.51 -4.65 -11.32
C ALA A 39 0.93 -4.46 -12.78
N LEU A 40 1.39 -3.26 -13.16
CA LEU A 40 1.68 -2.89 -14.55
C LEU A 40 3.09 -3.31 -15.00
N TYR A 41 4.07 -3.19 -14.12
CA TYR A 41 5.48 -3.40 -14.47
C TYR A 41 6.13 -4.58 -13.73
N GLY A 42 5.42 -5.26 -12.84
CA GLY A 42 6.03 -6.24 -11.94
C GLY A 42 7.06 -5.62 -10.99
N ALA A 43 6.94 -4.32 -10.71
CA ALA A 43 7.89 -3.62 -9.85
C ALA A 43 7.80 -4.13 -8.42
N THR A 44 8.94 -4.41 -7.82
CA THR A 44 9.03 -4.85 -6.42
C THR A 44 9.27 -3.65 -5.52
N HIS A 45 8.44 -3.53 -4.49
CA HIS A 45 8.56 -2.50 -3.45
C HIS A 45 8.59 -3.17 -2.09
N GLU A 46 9.49 -2.71 -1.23
CA GLU A 46 9.61 -3.25 0.12
C GLU A 46 8.37 -2.89 0.93
N ILE A 47 7.86 -3.86 1.67
CA ILE A 47 6.77 -3.67 2.64
C ILE A 47 7.37 -3.77 4.03
N LEU A 48 7.18 -2.73 4.82
CA LEU A 48 7.69 -2.61 6.18
C LEU A 48 6.53 -2.56 7.17
N PRO A 49 6.63 -3.23 8.31
CA PRO A 49 5.66 -3.04 9.38
C PRO A 49 5.92 -1.70 10.07
N ILE A 50 4.86 -0.98 10.43
CA ILE A 50 4.99 0.25 11.23
C ILE A 50 5.34 -0.08 12.69
N LEU A 51 4.74 -1.12 13.23
CA LEU A 51 5.08 -1.66 14.54
C LEU A 51 5.86 -2.96 14.39
N GLN A 52 7.04 -3.02 14.99
CA GLN A 52 7.86 -4.22 14.94
C GLN A 52 7.36 -5.27 15.93
N SER A 53 7.37 -6.53 15.50
CA SER A 53 7.10 -7.71 16.32
C SER A 53 8.33 -8.63 16.30
N GLU A 54 8.66 -9.20 17.45
CA GLU A 54 9.76 -10.18 17.56
C GLU A 54 9.40 -11.54 16.94
N THR A 55 8.10 -11.82 16.83
CA THR A 55 7.63 -13.09 16.28
C THR A 55 7.54 -13.02 14.75
N LYS A 56 8.06 -14.06 14.09
CA LYS A 56 7.98 -14.22 12.63
C LYS A 56 7.18 -15.46 12.27
N LYS A 57 6.41 -15.37 11.20
CA LYS A 57 5.79 -16.52 10.55
C LYS A 57 6.69 -16.98 9.41
N ASN A 58 7.19 -18.19 9.48
CA ASN A 58 7.96 -18.87 8.43
C ASN A 58 7.00 -19.55 7.45
N LYS A 59 6.23 -18.75 6.76
CA LYS A 59 5.24 -19.16 5.76
C LYS A 59 5.18 -18.10 4.68
N VAL A 60 4.94 -18.50 3.46
CA VAL A 60 4.78 -17.57 2.35
C VAL A 60 3.65 -16.60 2.66
N ILE A 61 3.94 -15.31 2.59
CA ILE A 61 2.97 -14.23 2.80
C ILE A 61 2.82 -13.45 1.50
N GLU A 62 1.58 -13.21 1.10
CA GLU A 62 1.23 -12.50 -0.11
C GLU A 62 0.37 -11.29 0.24
N PHE A 63 0.92 -10.08 0.01
CA PHE A 63 0.21 -8.82 0.18
C PHE A 63 -0.60 -8.53 -1.08
N VAL A 64 -1.92 -8.41 -0.93
CA VAL A 64 -2.87 -8.21 -2.01
C VAL A 64 -3.80 -7.04 -1.71
N GLY A 65 -4.28 -6.38 -2.74
CA GLY A 65 -5.29 -5.35 -2.60
C GLY A 65 -6.72 -5.90 -2.55
N PRO A 66 -7.70 -5.01 -2.36
CA PRO A 66 -9.12 -5.37 -2.25
C PRO A 66 -9.84 -5.42 -3.60
N ILE A 67 -9.15 -5.18 -4.71
CA ILE A 67 -9.74 -5.17 -6.06
C ILE A 67 -9.85 -6.60 -6.57
N CYS A 68 -10.97 -6.93 -7.22
CA CYS A 68 -11.23 -8.25 -7.80
C CYS A 68 -10.44 -8.49 -9.11
N GLU A 69 -9.12 -8.30 -9.04
CA GLU A 69 -8.18 -8.48 -10.14
C GLU A 69 -7.02 -9.36 -9.69
N THR A 70 -6.60 -10.30 -10.52
CA THR A 70 -5.45 -11.17 -10.21
C THR A 70 -4.13 -10.41 -10.14
N SER A 71 -4.07 -9.25 -10.78
CA SER A 71 -2.92 -8.33 -10.78
C SER A 71 -2.88 -7.40 -9.55
N ASP A 72 -3.91 -7.40 -8.71
CA ASP A 72 -3.96 -6.57 -7.50
C ASP A 72 -3.12 -7.18 -6.37
N LYS A 73 -1.84 -7.33 -6.66
CA LYS A 73 -0.83 -7.97 -5.84
C LYS A 73 0.39 -7.04 -5.72
N PHE A 74 0.87 -6.88 -4.50
CA PHE A 74 1.97 -5.97 -4.17
C PHE A 74 3.30 -6.68 -3.97
N LEU A 75 3.31 -7.72 -3.15
CA LEU A 75 4.55 -8.41 -2.79
C LEU A 75 4.26 -9.82 -2.27
N THR A 76 5.18 -10.74 -2.56
CA THR A 76 5.22 -12.08 -1.95
C THR A 76 6.54 -12.25 -1.22
N LEU A 77 6.49 -12.71 0.02
CA LEU A 77 7.64 -12.95 0.88
C LEU A 77 7.60 -14.36 1.44
N ASP A 78 8.76 -14.99 1.61
CA ASP A 78 8.87 -16.33 2.24
C ASP A 78 8.63 -16.27 3.74
N SER A 79 8.84 -15.13 4.35
CA SER A 79 8.59 -14.88 5.77
C SER A 79 8.35 -13.41 6.04
N PHE A 80 7.55 -13.11 7.05
CA PHE A 80 7.31 -11.76 7.55
C PHE A 80 7.08 -11.82 9.06
N GLN A 81 7.18 -10.69 9.75
CA GLN A 81 6.76 -10.66 11.15
C GLN A 81 5.27 -11.00 11.28
N ASN A 82 4.86 -11.39 12.49
CA ASN A 82 3.44 -11.58 12.74
C ASN A 82 2.69 -10.27 12.50
N ILE A 83 1.62 -10.35 11.71
CA ILE A 83 0.74 -9.22 11.37
C ILE A 83 -0.69 -9.63 11.68
N ASN A 84 -1.48 -8.70 12.20
CA ASN A 84 -2.89 -8.88 12.55
C ASN A 84 -3.75 -7.91 11.73
N GLU A 85 -5.03 -8.19 11.66
CA GLU A 85 -6.00 -7.27 11.09
C GLU A 85 -5.97 -5.94 11.87
N GLY A 86 -5.92 -4.84 11.15
CA GLY A 86 -5.79 -3.48 11.69
C GLY A 86 -4.34 -3.02 11.92
N ASP A 87 -3.34 -3.87 11.72
CA ASP A 87 -1.95 -3.44 11.76
C ASP A 87 -1.60 -2.57 10.55
N PHE A 88 -0.72 -1.58 10.77
CA PHE A 88 -0.24 -0.71 9.71
C PHE A 88 1.05 -1.22 9.08
N ILE A 89 1.11 -1.11 7.77
CA ILE A 89 2.30 -1.35 6.95
C ILE A 89 2.66 -0.11 6.14
N ALA A 90 3.92 -0.03 5.73
CA ALA A 90 4.39 0.97 4.78
C ALA A 90 4.95 0.30 3.54
N ILE A 91 4.49 0.72 2.36
CA ILE A 91 5.10 0.37 1.08
C ILE A 91 6.13 1.45 0.78
N SER A 92 7.40 1.06 0.69
CA SER A 92 8.51 1.99 0.49
C SER A 92 8.75 2.33 -0.98
N ASN A 93 9.44 3.44 -1.21
CA ASN A 93 9.87 3.88 -2.55
C ASN A 93 8.71 4.01 -3.54
N THR A 94 7.57 4.50 -3.10
CA THR A 94 6.40 4.69 -3.97
C THR A 94 6.61 5.85 -4.95
N GLY A 95 7.31 6.89 -4.52
CA GLY A 95 7.76 8.01 -5.36
C GLY A 95 6.66 8.76 -6.08
N ALA A 96 7.05 9.67 -6.96
CA ALA A 96 6.13 10.50 -7.75
C ALA A 96 5.16 9.66 -8.62
N TYR A 97 5.58 8.44 -9.02
CA TYR A 97 4.74 7.54 -9.83
C TYR A 97 3.65 6.84 -9.03
N GLY A 98 3.70 6.81 -7.72
CA GLY A 98 2.59 6.35 -6.89
C GLY A 98 1.37 7.21 -7.11
N SER A 99 1.54 8.52 -6.90
CA SER A 99 0.46 9.50 -7.03
C SER A 99 0.05 9.77 -8.49
N SER A 100 1.03 9.99 -9.39
CA SER A 100 0.74 10.37 -10.77
C SER A 100 0.09 9.26 -11.61
N MET A 101 0.24 8.00 -11.20
CA MET A 101 -0.40 6.84 -11.84
C MET A 101 -1.64 6.35 -11.08
N SER A 102 -2.01 6.97 -9.98
CA SER A 102 -3.23 6.63 -9.26
C SER A 102 -4.47 6.96 -10.07
N SER A 103 -5.54 6.21 -9.85
CA SER A 103 -6.80 6.36 -10.57
C SER A 103 -8.00 6.06 -9.67
N ASN A 104 -9.18 6.38 -10.17
CA ASN A 104 -10.43 6.01 -9.51
C ASN A 104 -11.00 4.66 -9.99
N TYR A 105 -10.14 3.76 -10.46
CA TYR A 105 -10.56 2.42 -10.85
C TYR A 105 -11.34 1.74 -9.73
N ASN A 106 -12.42 1.04 -10.08
CA ASN A 106 -13.39 0.45 -9.13
C ASN A 106 -14.09 1.49 -8.23
N VAL A 107 -14.23 2.73 -8.71
CA VAL A 107 -14.87 3.84 -7.96
C VAL A 107 -14.19 4.08 -6.60
N ARG A 108 -12.89 3.83 -6.52
CA ARG A 108 -12.11 4.06 -5.29
C ARG A 108 -11.60 5.51 -5.25
N PRO A 109 -11.88 6.24 -4.17
CA PRO A 109 -11.36 7.59 -4.00
C PRO A 109 -9.83 7.61 -3.86
N ASN A 110 -9.19 8.61 -4.47
CA ASN A 110 -7.77 8.84 -4.29
C ASN A 110 -7.45 9.21 -2.84
N ILE A 111 -6.33 8.70 -2.34
CA ILE A 111 -5.87 8.92 -0.97
C ILE A 111 -5.31 10.32 -0.75
N ALA A 112 -5.21 10.73 0.51
CA ALA A 112 -4.52 11.95 0.89
C ALA A 112 -3.01 11.84 0.68
N GLU A 113 -2.36 12.96 0.38
CA GLU A 113 -0.90 13.09 0.40
C GLU A 113 -0.49 14.08 1.48
N ILE A 114 0.45 13.65 2.30
CA ILE A 114 0.95 14.40 3.45
C ILE A 114 2.44 14.65 3.27
N LEU A 115 2.83 15.91 3.28
CA LEU A 115 4.23 16.30 3.35
C LEU A 115 4.67 16.35 4.80
N ILE A 116 5.72 15.64 5.12
CA ILE A 116 6.36 15.66 6.43
C ILE A 116 7.71 16.39 6.29
N ASN A 117 7.89 17.45 7.07
CA ASN A 117 9.14 18.19 7.14
C ASN A 117 9.55 18.33 8.62
N LYS A 118 10.53 17.55 9.03
CA LYS A 118 10.95 17.42 10.44
C LYS A 118 9.74 17.01 11.30
N ASN A 119 9.34 17.87 12.24
CA ASN A 119 8.23 17.61 13.17
C ASN A 119 6.91 18.28 12.73
N LYS A 120 6.83 18.75 11.49
CA LYS A 120 5.60 19.37 10.94
C LYS A 120 5.10 18.54 9.79
N PHE A 121 3.78 18.51 9.65
CA PHE A 121 3.12 17.91 8.49
C PHE A 121 2.14 18.90 7.86
N SER A 122 1.92 18.75 6.57
CA SER A 122 0.92 19.51 5.82
C SER A 122 0.28 18.61 4.77
N THR A 123 -1.01 18.77 4.58
CA THR A 123 -1.74 18.07 3.52
C THR A 123 -1.47 18.78 2.19
N ILE A 124 -0.83 18.09 1.24
CA ILE A 124 -0.59 18.59 -0.11
C ILE A 124 -1.70 18.17 -1.07
N ARG A 125 -2.32 17.01 -0.82
CA ARG A 125 -3.56 16.60 -1.50
C ARG A 125 -4.55 16.07 -0.45
N LYS A 126 -5.78 16.59 -0.47
CA LYS A 126 -6.85 16.07 0.39
C LYS A 126 -7.29 14.69 -0.10
N ARG A 127 -7.76 13.85 0.83
CA ARG A 127 -8.44 12.61 0.47
C ARG A 127 -9.69 12.96 -0.34
N GLN A 128 -9.86 12.32 -1.47
CA GLN A 128 -11.07 12.40 -2.27
C GLN A 128 -12.19 11.64 -1.55
N ASN A 129 -13.41 12.15 -1.60
CA ASN A 129 -14.59 11.46 -1.09
C ASN A 129 -15.45 10.93 -2.26
N LEU A 130 -16.48 10.15 -1.95
CA LEU A 130 -17.33 9.59 -3.01
C LEU A 130 -18.13 10.66 -3.77
N GLU A 131 -18.49 11.76 -3.11
CA GLU A 131 -19.21 12.85 -3.74
C GLU A 131 -18.34 13.54 -4.80
N ASP A 132 -17.01 13.61 -4.57
CA ASP A 132 -16.07 14.16 -5.55
C ASP A 132 -16.01 13.33 -6.85
N LEU A 133 -16.39 12.04 -6.79
CA LEU A 133 -16.39 11.17 -7.96
C LEU A 133 -17.64 11.28 -8.83
N ILE A 134 -18.73 11.79 -8.28
CA ILE A 134 -20.03 11.87 -8.96
C ILE A 134 -20.46 13.30 -9.26
N SER A 135 -19.75 14.30 -8.71
CA SER A 135 -19.95 15.71 -9.07
C SER A 135 -19.22 16.02 -10.38
N GLU A 136 -19.96 16.16 -11.47
CA GLU A 136 -19.47 16.75 -12.72
C GLU A 136 -19.50 18.29 -12.65
#